data_b8d93a1190fe2da4f1aadfd3392be6c5
#
_entry.id   b8d93a1190fe2da4f1aadfd3392be6c5
#
_cell.length_a   1.000
_cell.length_b   1.000
_cell.length_c   1.000
_cell.angle_alpha   90.00
_cell.angle_beta   90.00
_cell.angle_gamma   90.00
#
_symmetry.space_group_name_H-M   'P 1'
#
loop_
_entity.id
_entity.type
_entity.pdbx_description
1 polymer ?
#
loop_
_entity_poly.entity_id
_entity_poly.type
_entity_poly.pdbx_seq_one_letter_code
_entity_poly.pdbx_strand_id
1 'polypeptide(L)'
;MLTADRYIGKQIISTTIFAVLILSGVFLLGNIFKEARPLFVGKHPSAYLVLEFIFSVLPFSLMFTIPFSFLAAVMLVFGRLSADNELVGMRMAGRSLPRIALPVFASAILLSGFCYWLNVKIAPEAKGNVKDLLIQAVKKDPNKFLDPGVVQTQLDDKRIYVQAREGNMLYGVHIHDIGDENTAYGEKLYTYAESAHLQIDIDKGQLQLKLQDATIETVGKDGIHTPVTVSAINPVIFDFSLEKKKRIKASWMTNAEIAQHLQDNPDLEPEKVTEFKNQITHRQSYSLACIAFALVGVPLGMSARRKESSSGFALSLVIGLGYFLFHIFADQVDAESGNLATILYWMPNVLALLLGIYLFRRARRR
;
A
#
# COMPACT_ATOMS: atom_id res chain seq x y z
N MET A 1 -9.88 -3.74 -38.14
CA MET A 1 -10.41 -3.08 -36.93
C MET A 1 -11.16 -1.85 -37.36
N LEU A 2 -12.39 -1.71 -36.94
CA LEU A 2 -13.24 -0.60 -37.38
C LEU A 2 -12.80 0.70 -36.69
N THR A 3 -12.92 1.82 -37.38
CA THR A 3 -12.51 3.15 -36.92
C THR A 3 -13.05 3.50 -35.53
N ALA A 4 -14.28 3.07 -35.21
CA ALA A 4 -14.88 3.30 -33.90
C ALA A 4 -14.21 2.49 -32.75
N ASP A 5 -13.72 1.27 -33.00
CA ASP A 5 -13.00 0.48 -31.99
C ASP A 5 -11.69 1.18 -31.62
N ARG A 6 -11.01 1.71 -32.64
CA ARG A 6 -9.77 2.51 -32.48
C ARG A 6 -10.06 3.84 -31.77
N TYR A 7 -11.18 4.48 -32.07
CA TYR A 7 -11.58 5.74 -31.46
C TYR A 7 -11.82 5.56 -29.96
N ILE A 8 -12.65 4.57 -29.58
CA ILE A 8 -12.95 4.28 -28.17
C ILE A 8 -11.69 3.85 -27.43
N GLY A 9 -10.90 2.93 -28.00
CA GLY A 9 -9.67 2.46 -27.40
C GLY A 9 -8.66 3.58 -27.15
N LYS A 10 -8.46 4.48 -28.13
CA LYS A 10 -7.60 5.64 -27.98
C LYS A 10 -8.05 6.57 -26.85
N GLN A 11 -9.35 6.85 -26.77
CA GLN A 11 -9.89 7.70 -25.70
C GLN A 11 -9.69 7.09 -24.32
N ILE A 12 -9.98 5.79 -24.16
CA ILE A 12 -9.80 5.10 -22.88
C ILE A 12 -8.35 5.11 -22.46
N ILE A 13 -7.43 4.72 -23.37
CA ILE A 13 -5.99 4.68 -23.05
C ILE A 13 -5.46 6.08 -22.70
N SER A 14 -5.77 7.10 -23.52
CA SER A 14 -5.31 8.46 -23.24
C SER A 14 -5.85 9.02 -21.93
N THR A 15 -7.16 8.80 -21.64
CA THR A 15 -7.77 9.24 -20.39
C THR A 15 -7.20 8.46 -19.19
N THR A 16 -6.95 7.16 -19.36
CA THR A 16 -6.32 6.34 -18.31
C THR A 16 -4.92 6.83 -17.99
N ILE A 17 -4.07 7.06 -19.01
CA ILE A 17 -2.71 7.57 -18.81
C ILE A 17 -2.73 8.92 -18.08
N PHE A 18 -3.60 9.84 -18.51
CA PHE A 18 -3.72 11.15 -17.87
C PHE A 18 -4.19 11.02 -16.40
N ALA A 19 -5.17 10.18 -16.13
CA ALA A 19 -5.64 9.91 -14.77
C ALA A 19 -4.57 9.22 -13.91
N VAL A 20 -3.78 8.28 -14.47
CA VAL A 20 -2.65 7.65 -13.79
C VAL A 20 -1.61 8.69 -13.40
N LEU A 21 -1.25 9.61 -14.29
CA LEU A 21 -0.27 10.66 -13.98
C LEU A 21 -0.73 11.54 -12.81
N ILE A 22 -2.00 11.96 -12.82
CA ILE A 22 -2.56 12.78 -11.74
C ILE A 22 -2.60 12.01 -10.43
N LEU A 23 -3.19 10.80 -10.42
CA LEU A 23 -3.34 10.01 -9.19
C LEU A 23 -2.00 9.54 -8.64
N SER A 24 -1.05 9.15 -9.52
CA SER A 24 0.30 8.80 -9.09
C SER A 24 1.04 9.99 -8.49
N GLY A 25 0.86 11.19 -9.04
CA GLY A 25 1.41 12.42 -8.47
C GLY A 25 0.87 12.68 -7.05
N VAL A 26 -0.44 12.58 -6.86
CA VAL A 26 -1.07 12.73 -5.53
C VAL A 26 -0.59 11.65 -4.56
N PHE A 27 -0.50 10.39 -5.01
CA PHE A 27 -0.04 9.28 -4.20
C PHE A 27 1.44 9.43 -3.81
N LEU A 28 2.29 9.86 -4.74
CA LEU A 28 3.70 10.15 -4.47
C LEU A 28 3.86 11.26 -3.44
N LEU A 29 3.09 12.35 -3.55
CA LEU A 29 3.10 13.42 -2.55
C LEU A 29 2.75 12.87 -1.17
N GLY A 30 1.69 12.06 -1.06
CA GLY A 30 1.30 11.42 0.20
C GLY A 30 2.42 10.56 0.81
N ASN A 31 3.10 9.75 -0.02
CA ASN A 31 4.21 8.91 0.43
C ASN A 31 5.45 9.74 0.81
N ILE A 32 5.75 10.82 0.07
CA ILE A 32 6.84 11.73 0.42
C ILE A 32 6.61 12.31 1.81
N PHE A 33 5.41 12.80 2.10
CA PHE A 33 5.09 13.34 3.43
C PHE A 33 5.13 12.30 4.55
N LYS A 34 4.77 11.05 4.25
CA LYS A 34 4.72 9.98 5.24
C LYS A 34 6.07 9.30 5.48
N GLU A 35 6.76 8.92 4.43
CA GLU A 35 7.93 8.03 4.50
C GLU A 35 9.25 8.73 4.22
N ALA A 36 9.26 9.76 3.38
CA ALA A 36 10.49 10.47 3.04
C ALA A 36 10.82 11.61 4.01
N ARG A 37 9.98 11.84 5.02
CA ARG A 37 10.23 12.89 6.03
C ARG A 37 11.65 12.85 6.61
N PRO A 38 12.23 11.67 6.95
CA PRO A 38 13.62 11.59 7.43
C PRO A 38 14.66 12.03 6.40
N LEU A 39 14.35 11.92 5.10
CA LEU A 39 15.25 12.36 4.03
C LEU A 39 15.27 13.89 3.87
N PHE A 40 14.23 14.58 4.34
CA PHE A 40 14.09 16.05 4.27
C PHE A 40 14.54 16.76 5.54
N VAL A 41 14.78 16.04 6.63
CA VAL A 41 15.27 16.57 7.89
C VAL A 41 16.77 16.86 7.79
N GLY A 42 17.15 17.87 7.05
CA GLY A 42 18.53 18.28 6.91
C GLY A 42 18.62 19.56 6.07
N LYS A 43 19.67 20.37 6.31
CA LYS A 43 19.80 21.67 5.64
C LYS A 43 19.78 21.60 4.10
N HIS A 44 20.11 20.42 3.50
CA HIS A 44 20.07 20.21 2.05
C HIS A 44 19.82 18.74 1.73
N PRO A 45 18.56 18.32 1.46
CA PRO A 45 18.32 16.97 0.93
C PRO A 45 19.03 16.84 -0.42
N SER A 46 19.78 15.75 -0.62
CA SER A 46 20.37 15.47 -1.92
C SER A 46 19.27 15.22 -2.93
N ALA A 47 19.20 16.04 -4.00
CA ALA A 47 18.23 15.85 -5.07
C ALA A 47 18.26 14.43 -5.66
N TYR A 48 19.45 13.81 -5.67
CA TYR A 48 19.64 12.43 -6.09
C TYR A 48 18.85 11.44 -5.21
N LEU A 49 18.94 11.56 -3.88
CA LEU A 49 18.20 10.68 -2.96
C LEU A 49 16.68 10.84 -3.09
N VAL A 50 16.23 12.07 -3.31
CA VAL A 50 14.80 12.35 -3.54
C VAL A 50 14.31 11.69 -4.83
N LEU A 51 15.07 11.82 -5.92
CA LEU A 51 14.74 11.18 -7.19
C LEU A 51 14.75 9.65 -7.07
N GLU A 52 15.77 9.08 -6.44
CA GLU A 52 15.87 7.64 -6.20
C GLU A 52 14.69 7.11 -5.37
N PHE A 53 14.28 7.85 -4.34
CA PHE A 53 13.08 7.54 -3.56
C PHE A 53 11.82 7.58 -4.42
N ILE A 54 11.64 8.63 -5.25
CA ILE A 54 10.49 8.74 -6.15
C ILE A 54 10.43 7.55 -7.11
N PHE A 55 11.55 7.19 -7.74
CA PHE A 55 11.61 6.03 -8.64
C PHE A 55 11.35 4.70 -7.92
N SER A 56 11.74 4.59 -6.66
CA SER A 56 11.49 3.39 -5.85
C SER A 56 10.03 3.28 -5.38
N VAL A 57 9.34 4.40 -5.13
CA VAL A 57 7.93 4.42 -4.72
C VAL A 57 6.98 4.33 -5.91
N LEU A 58 7.41 4.78 -7.10
CA LEU A 58 6.57 4.84 -8.30
C LEU A 58 5.91 3.50 -8.66
N PRO A 59 6.63 2.36 -8.72
CA PRO A 59 6.02 1.07 -9.06
C PRO A 59 4.91 0.66 -8.08
N PHE A 60 5.13 0.92 -6.80
CA PHE A 60 4.15 0.66 -5.77
C PHE A 60 2.92 1.55 -5.91
N SER A 61 3.11 2.83 -6.25
CA SER A 61 1.98 3.72 -6.51
C SER A 61 1.17 3.30 -7.73
N LEU A 62 1.84 2.88 -8.82
CA LEU A 62 1.19 2.44 -10.06
C LEU A 62 0.29 1.22 -9.84
N MET A 63 0.65 0.33 -8.94
CA MET A 63 -0.16 -0.83 -8.57
C MET A 63 -1.59 -0.42 -8.19
N PHE A 64 -1.74 0.65 -7.41
CA PHE A 64 -3.04 1.17 -6.98
C PHE A 64 -3.66 2.13 -8.00
N THR A 65 -2.87 3.02 -8.56
CA THR A 65 -3.40 4.11 -9.39
C THR A 65 -3.89 3.63 -10.75
N ILE A 66 -3.31 2.57 -11.35
CA ILE A 66 -3.74 2.05 -12.65
C ILE A 66 -5.19 1.56 -12.63
N PRO A 67 -5.62 0.64 -11.73
CA PRO A 67 -7.00 0.17 -11.71
C PRO A 67 -8.01 1.30 -11.46
N PHE A 68 -7.71 2.20 -10.51
CA PHE A 68 -8.60 3.33 -10.21
C PHE A 68 -8.72 4.30 -11.37
N SER A 69 -7.60 4.65 -12.00
CA SER A 69 -7.58 5.51 -13.18
C SER A 69 -8.34 4.90 -14.36
N PHE A 70 -8.20 3.59 -14.54
CA PHE A 70 -8.89 2.87 -15.59
C PHE A 70 -10.42 2.88 -15.36
N LEU A 71 -10.87 2.62 -14.13
CA LEU A 71 -12.30 2.74 -13.81
C LEU A 71 -12.84 4.13 -14.10
N ALA A 72 -12.15 5.17 -13.61
CA ALA A 72 -12.52 6.56 -13.86
C ALA A 72 -12.55 6.87 -15.34
N ALA A 73 -11.54 6.46 -16.10
CA ALA A 73 -11.47 6.67 -17.55
C ALA A 73 -12.62 5.97 -18.28
N VAL A 74 -12.95 4.73 -17.96
CA VAL A 74 -14.07 3.99 -18.55
C VAL A 74 -15.38 4.72 -18.28
N MET A 75 -15.62 5.13 -17.03
CA MET A 75 -16.86 5.81 -16.67
C MET A 75 -16.97 7.20 -17.31
N LEU A 76 -15.89 7.97 -17.38
CA LEU A 76 -15.88 9.28 -18.04
C LEU A 76 -16.09 9.16 -19.55
N VAL A 77 -15.38 8.25 -20.22
CA VAL A 77 -15.51 8.07 -21.67
C VAL A 77 -16.90 7.57 -22.04
N PHE A 78 -17.42 6.54 -21.38
CA PHE A 78 -18.76 6.03 -21.66
C PHE A 78 -19.86 7.00 -21.23
N GLY A 79 -19.64 7.75 -20.16
CA GLY A 79 -20.54 8.85 -19.77
C GLY A 79 -20.65 9.91 -20.85
N ARG A 80 -19.50 10.34 -21.40
CA ARG A 80 -19.46 11.30 -22.52
C ARG A 80 -20.10 10.75 -23.80
N LEU A 81 -19.72 9.56 -24.24
CA LEU A 81 -20.29 8.90 -25.41
C LEU A 81 -21.82 8.75 -25.28
N SER A 82 -22.33 8.55 -24.06
CA SER A 82 -23.75 8.50 -23.76
C SER A 82 -24.42 9.88 -23.83
N ALA A 83 -23.77 10.89 -23.23
CA ALA A 83 -24.26 12.27 -23.20
C ALA A 83 -24.37 12.87 -24.62
N ASP A 84 -23.38 12.61 -25.46
CA ASP A 84 -23.30 13.10 -26.85
C ASP A 84 -24.12 12.25 -27.82
N ASN A 85 -24.90 11.26 -27.35
CA ASN A 85 -25.69 10.31 -28.13
C ASN A 85 -24.87 9.46 -29.12
N GLU A 86 -23.53 9.44 -29.03
CA GLU A 86 -22.67 8.64 -29.90
C GLU A 86 -22.92 7.13 -29.73
N LEU A 87 -23.22 6.68 -28.51
CA LEU A 87 -23.59 5.29 -28.25
C LEU A 87 -24.90 4.89 -28.93
N VAL A 88 -25.87 5.80 -28.93
CA VAL A 88 -27.16 5.59 -29.63
C VAL A 88 -26.91 5.49 -31.13
N GLY A 89 -26.11 6.39 -31.70
CA GLY A 89 -25.75 6.34 -33.12
C GLY A 89 -25.05 5.03 -33.53
N MET A 90 -24.11 4.55 -32.70
CA MET A 90 -23.41 3.28 -32.92
C MET A 90 -24.38 2.08 -32.85
N ARG A 91 -25.37 2.10 -31.95
CA ARG A 91 -26.39 1.05 -31.82
C ARG A 91 -27.36 1.07 -32.98
N MET A 92 -27.78 2.25 -33.45
CA MET A 92 -28.61 2.39 -34.64
C MET A 92 -27.90 1.92 -35.90
N ALA A 93 -26.56 2.03 -35.95
CA ALA A 93 -25.73 1.44 -37.00
C ALA A 93 -25.57 -0.09 -36.87
N GLY A 94 -26.37 -0.75 -35.99
CA GLY A 94 -26.40 -2.21 -35.85
C GLY A 94 -25.31 -2.79 -34.92
N ARG A 95 -24.57 -1.96 -34.16
CA ARG A 95 -23.55 -2.46 -33.23
C ARG A 95 -24.15 -2.88 -31.90
N SER A 96 -23.89 -4.10 -31.50
CA SER A 96 -24.24 -4.58 -30.15
C SER A 96 -23.39 -3.94 -29.06
N LEU A 97 -23.93 -3.76 -27.87
CA LEU A 97 -23.22 -3.21 -26.72
C LEU A 97 -21.92 -3.96 -26.38
N PRO A 98 -21.88 -5.30 -26.34
CA PRO A 98 -20.62 -6.03 -26.13
C PRO A 98 -19.55 -5.72 -27.18
N ARG A 99 -19.96 -5.48 -28.43
CA ARG A 99 -19.03 -5.11 -29.50
C ARG A 99 -18.46 -3.70 -29.33
N ILE A 100 -19.26 -2.76 -28.83
CA ILE A 100 -18.80 -1.40 -28.51
C ILE A 100 -17.85 -1.43 -27.32
N ALA A 101 -18.09 -2.32 -26.33
CA ALA A 101 -17.25 -2.47 -25.16
C ALA A 101 -15.97 -3.30 -25.39
N LEU A 102 -15.80 -3.96 -26.54
CA LEU A 102 -14.66 -4.81 -26.83
C LEU A 102 -13.30 -4.13 -26.63
N PRO A 103 -13.06 -2.87 -27.09
CA PRO A 103 -11.80 -2.17 -26.85
C PRO A 103 -11.51 -1.96 -25.36
N VAL A 104 -12.55 -1.77 -24.52
CA VAL A 104 -12.42 -1.63 -23.07
C VAL A 104 -11.91 -2.93 -22.46
N PHE A 105 -12.56 -4.07 -22.81
CA PHE A 105 -12.13 -5.37 -22.29
C PHE A 105 -10.74 -5.76 -22.78
N ALA A 106 -10.37 -5.46 -24.01
CA ALA A 106 -9.00 -5.66 -24.49
C ALA A 106 -7.99 -4.84 -23.67
N SER A 107 -8.29 -3.55 -23.42
CA SER A 107 -7.46 -2.71 -22.56
C SER A 107 -7.43 -3.21 -21.11
N ALA A 108 -8.55 -3.69 -20.58
CA ALA A 108 -8.64 -4.25 -19.23
C ALA A 108 -7.75 -5.48 -19.05
N ILE A 109 -7.75 -6.40 -20.02
CA ILE A 109 -6.91 -7.60 -20.01
C ILE A 109 -5.43 -7.21 -20.05
N LEU A 110 -5.03 -6.29 -20.95
CA LEU A 110 -3.67 -5.81 -21.05
C LEU A 110 -3.20 -5.13 -19.75
N LEU A 111 -4.03 -4.24 -19.19
CA LEU A 111 -3.72 -3.57 -17.92
C LEU A 111 -3.71 -4.52 -16.74
N SER A 112 -4.60 -5.51 -16.68
CA SER A 112 -4.58 -6.55 -15.64
C SER A 112 -3.30 -7.39 -15.72
N GLY A 113 -2.85 -7.77 -16.90
CA GLY A 113 -1.58 -8.45 -17.10
C GLY A 113 -0.38 -7.60 -16.67
N PHE A 114 -0.40 -6.31 -16.99
CA PHE A 114 0.63 -5.37 -16.56
C PHE A 114 0.62 -5.18 -15.04
N CYS A 115 -0.56 -5.01 -14.41
CA CYS A 115 -0.70 -4.95 -12.96
C CYS A 115 -0.21 -6.23 -12.29
N TYR A 116 -0.48 -7.40 -12.87
CA TYR A 116 0.02 -8.67 -12.33
C TYR A 116 1.55 -8.71 -12.34
N TRP A 117 2.17 -8.33 -13.44
CA TRP A 117 3.62 -8.24 -13.54
C TRP A 117 4.23 -7.25 -12.54
N LEU A 118 3.62 -6.06 -12.38
CA LEU A 118 4.02 -5.09 -11.38
C LEU A 118 3.91 -5.65 -9.95
N ASN A 119 2.79 -6.30 -9.62
CA ASN A 119 2.53 -6.81 -8.28
C ASN A 119 3.44 -7.98 -7.88
N VAL A 120 3.74 -8.86 -8.84
CA VAL A 120 4.50 -10.09 -8.56
C VAL A 120 5.99 -9.85 -8.54
N LYS A 121 6.51 -8.96 -9.41
CA LYS A 121 7.94 -8.78 -9.60
C LYS A 121 8.44 -7.42 -9.11
N ILE A 122 7.89 -6.33 -9.62
CA ILE A 122 8.49 -5.01 -9.43
C ILE A 122 8.14 -4.39 -8.07
N ALA A 123 6.90 -4.48 -7.64
CA ALA A 123 6.47 -3.86 -6.38
C ALA A 123 7.16 -4.44 -5.14
N PRO A 124 7.40 -5.77 -5.01
CA PRO A 124 8.18 -6.32 -3.90
C PRO A 124 9.62 -5.82 -3.88
N GLU A 125 10.31 -5.85 -5.03
CA GLU A 125 11.68 -5.34 -5.17
C GLU A 125 11.76 -3.84 -4.82
N ALA A 126 10.80 -3.05 -5.31
CA ALA A 126 10.73 -1.62 -5.03
C ALA A 126 10.53 -1.31 -3.54
N LYS A 127 9.69 -2.09 -2.84
CA LYS A 127 9.52 -1.96 -1.37
C LYS A 127 10.80 -2.27 -0.61
N GLY A 128 11.56 -3.29 -1.04
CA GLY A 128 12.87 -3.61 -0.49
C GLY A 128 13.85 -2.43 -0.66
N ASN A 129 13.93 -1.88 -1.86
CA ASN A 129 14.82 -0.75 -2.18
C ASN A 129 14.49 0.50 -1.36
N VAL A 130 13.20 0.84 -1.16
CA VAL A 130 12.80 1.98 -0.31
C VAL A 130 13.33 1.82 1.11
N LYS A 131 13.21 0.62 1.68
CA LYS A 131 13.76 0.34 3.02
C LYS A 131 15.28 0.48 3.04
N ASP A 132 15.97 -0.06 2.06
CA ASP A 132 17.43 0.02 1.96
C ASP A 132 17.91 1.46 1.81
N LEU A 133 17.21 2.29 1.04
CA LEU A 133 17.48 3.73 0.93
C LEU A 133 17.33 4.45 2.27
N LEU A 134 16.27 4.16 3.01
CA LEU A 134 16.03 4.74 4.33
C LEU A 134 17.14 4.32 5.32
N ILE A 135 17.53 3.04 5.32
CA ILE A 135 18.62 2.54 6.15
C ILE A 135 19.96 3.19 5.77
N GLN A 136 20.25 3.35 4.47
CA GLN A 136 21.46 4.04 4.01
C GLN A 136 21.46 5.52 4.41
N ALA A 137 20.32 6.20 4.34
CA ALA A 137 20.19 7.58 4.79
C ALA A 137 20.48 7.71 6.29
N VAL A 138 19.98 6.78 7.10
CA VAL A 138 20.26 6.69 8.55
C VAL A 138 21.74 6.40 8.81
N LYS A 139 22.36 5.46 8.08
CA LYS A 139 23.79 5.14 8.21
C LYS A 139 24.67 6.32 7.86
N LYS A 140 24.30 7.12 6.86
CA LYS A 140 25.09 8.25 6.39
C LYS A 140 25.08 9.43 7.37
N ASP A 141 23.96 9.64 8.06
CA ASP A 141 23.83 10.67 9.08
C ASP A 141 22.92 10.22 10.23
N PRO A 142 23.43 9.32 11.09
CA PRO A 142 22.65 8.73 12.17
C PRO A 142 22.14 9.78 13.17
N ASN A 143 22.85 10.92 13.24
CA ASN A 143 22.46 12.02 14.10
C ASN A 143 21.13 12.67 13.71
N LYS A 144 20.68 12.53 12.46
CA LYS A 144 19.40 13.09 11.99
C LYS A 144 18.20 12.19 12.24
N PHE A 145 18.43 10.97 12.68
CA PHE A 145 17.36 9.96 12.79
C PHE A 145 16.43 10.21 13.98
N LEU A 146 16.93 10.77 15.08
CA LEU A 146 16.15 11.07 16.28
C LEU A 146 16.01 12.60 16.45
N ASP A 147 15.36 13.24 15.47
CA ASP A 147 15.08 14.67 15.59
C ASP A 147 13.95 14.93 16.58
N PRO A 148 14.10 16.00 17.39
CA PRO A 148 13.11 16.35 18.38
C PRO A 148 11.76 16.74 17.77
N GLY A 149 10.68 16.43 18.47
CA GLY A 149 9.31 16.78 18.10
C GLY A 149 8.67 15.86 17.05
N VAL A 150 9.32 14.74 16.66
CA VAL A 150 8.82 13.80 15.67
C VAL A 150 8.75 12.40 16.24
N VAL A 151 7.60 11.73 16.05
CA VAL A 151 7.48 10.30 16.39
C VAL A 151 8.15 9.46 15.30
N GLN A 152 9.18 8.72 15.66
CA GLN A 152 9.84 7.77 14.77
C GLN A 152 9.15 6.42 14.85
N THR A 153 8.68 5.93 13.70
CA THR A 153 7.95 4.64 13.58
C THR A 153 8.73 3.58 12.80
N GLN A 154 9.98 3.88 12.43
CA GLN A 154 10.78 3.06 11.52
C GLN A 154 11.73 2.08 12.22
N LEU A 155 11.72 2.09 13.56
CA LEU A 155 12.57 1.26 14.39
C LEU A 155 11.75 0.07 14.91
N ASP A 156 11.87 -1.07 14.26
CA ASP A 156 11.28 -2.35 14.68
C ASP A 156 10.11 -2.17 15.65
N ASP A 157 8.92 -2.46 15.45
CA ASP A 157 7.73 -2.40 16.32
C ASP A 157 7.73 -1.41 17.51
N LYS A 158 8.68 -0.45 17.53
CA LYS A 158 8.81 0.59 18.56
C LYS A 158 8.58 1.98 17.98
N ARG A 159 7.83 2.78 18.72
CA ARG A 159 7.65 4.20 18.42
C ARG A 159 8.47 5.02 19.39
N ILE A 160 9.36 5.84 18.88
CA ILE A 160 10.22 6.71 19.69
C ILE A 160 9.85 8.15 19.43
N TYR A 161 9.66 8.90 20.51
CA TYR A 161 9.51 10.33 20.49
C TYR A 161 10.57 10.99 21.38
N VAL A 162 11.22 12.03 20.89
CA VAL A 162 12.23 12.79 21.60
C VAL A 162 11.75 14.24 21.70
N GLN A 163 11.72 14.80 22.91
CA GLN A 163 11.24 16.16 23.13
C GLN A 163 12.29 17.21 22.74
N ALA A 164 13.54 17.02 23.16
CA ALA A 164 14.64 17.93 22.86
C ALA A 164 15.94 17.12 22.66
N ARG A 165 16.91 17.74 21.97
CA ARG A 165 18.20 17.13 21.68
C ARG A 165 19.33 18.14 21.71
N GLU A 166 20.43 17.78 22.36
CA GLU A 166 21.69 18.52 22.34
C GLU A 166 22.85 17.58 22.00
N GLY A 167 23.30 17.61 20.75
CA GLY A 167 24.34 16.70 20.27
C GLY A 167 23.94 15.23 20.37
N ASN A 168 24.60 14.46 21.22
CA ASN A 168 24.30 13.05 21.49
C ASN A 168 23.39 12.82 22.71
N MET A 169 23.01 13.89 23.42
CA MET A 169 22.07 13.82 24.51
C MET A 169 20.65 14.09 24.01
N LEU A 170 19.73 13.24 24.40
CA LEU A 170 18.31 13.31 24.11
C LEU A 170 17.58 13.56 25.43
N TYR A 171 16.57 14.42 25.41
CA TYR A 171 15.77 14.77 26.58
C TYR A 171 14.30 14.45 26.32
N GLY A 172 13.60 13.95 27.36
CA GLY A 172 12.20 13.60 27.26
C GLY A 172 11.96 12.49 26.21
N VAL A 173 12.60 11.34 26.41
CA VAL A 173 12.53 10.22 25.47
C VAL A 173 11.37 9.31 25.86
N HIS A 174 10.44 9.14 24.92
CA HIS A 174 9.29 8.25 25.05
C HIS A 174 9.44 7.08 24.07
N ILE A 175 9.38 5.87 24.58
CA ILE A 175 9.48 4.64 23.77
C ILE A 175 8.22 3.82 24.02
N HIS A 176 7.42 3.64 22.98
CA HIS A 176 6.29 2.71 22.97
C HIS A 176 6.69 1.44 22.24
N ASP A 177 6.67 0.33 22.94
CA ASP A 177 6.80 -0.99 22.31
C ASP A 177 5.44 -1.44 21.80
N ILE A 178 5.34 -1.70 20.49
CA ILE A 178 4.13 -2.19 19.84
C ILE A 178 4.21 -3.72 19.67
N GLY A 179 5.26 -4.32 20.27
CA GLY A 179 5.66 -5.70 20.06
C GLY A 179 4.51 -6.72 20.10
N ASP A 180 4.74 -7.83 19.41
CA ASP A 180 3.83 -8.96 19.30
C ASP A 180 3.17 -9.29 20.64
N GLU A 181 1.86 -9.55 20.62
CA GLU A 181 1.07 -10.12 21.73
C GLU A 181 1.65 -11.43 22.30
N ASN A 182 2.66 -12.01 21.64
CA ASN A 182 3.38 -13.23 22.00
C ASN A 182 4.69 -13.01 22.80
N THR A 183 5.02 -11.80 23.25
CA THR A 183 6.03 -11.68 24.29
C THR A 183 5.49 -12.34 25.56
N ALA A 184 6.35 -13.07 26.27
CA ALA A 184 6.00 -13.95 27.40
C ALA A 184 5.13 -13.32 28.51
N TYR A 185 4.80 -12.02 28.39
CA TYR A 185 3.99 -11.26 29.34
C TYR A 185 2.75 -10.59 28.71
N GLY A 186 2.59 -10.54 27.38
CA GLY A 186 1.39 -9.93 26.72
C GLY A 186 1.17 -8.45 27.09
N GLU A 187 2.21 -7.74 27.47
CA GLU A 187 2.15 -6.41 28.06
C GLU A 187 2.67 -5.36 27.07
N LYS A 188 1.86 -4.32 26.86
CA LYS A 188 2.34 -3.13 26.15
C LYS A 188 3.32 -2.38 27.05
N LEU A 189 4.54 -2.22 26.60
CA LEU A 189 5.59 -1.57 27.35
C LEU A 189 5.69 -0.09 26.90
N TYR A 190 5.55 0.80 27.86
CA TYR A 190 5.85 2.21 27.69
C TYR A 190 7.04 2.58 28.56
N THR A 191 8.06 3.19 27.97
CA THR A 191 9.25 3.66 28.68
C THR A 191 9.39 5.16 28.48
N TYR A 192 9.44 5.89 29.56
CA TYR A 192 9.82 7.31 29.59
C TYR A 192 11.18 7.45 30.23
N ALA A 193 12.08 8.21 29.62
CA ALA A 193 13.36 8.57 30.20
C ALA A 193 13.56 10.09 30.17
N GLU A 194 14.01 10.66 31.29
CA GLU A 194 14.28 12.10 31.37
C GLU A 194 15.41 12.47 30.43
N SER A 195 16.46 11.63 30.36
CA SER A 195 17.55 11.78 29.42
C SER A 195 18.03 10.44 28.85
N ALA A 196 18.62 10.49 27.66
CA ALA A 196 19.24 9.35 27.04
C ALA A 196 20.49 9.75 26.28
N HIS A 197 21.53 8.93 26.37
CA HIS A 197 22.75 9.12 25.58
C HIS A 197 22.67 8.24 24.34
N LEU A 198 22.73 8.87 23.17
CA LEU A 198 22.76 8.20 21.88
C LEU A 198 24.18 7.76 21.55
N GLN A 199 24.38 6.46 21.40
CA GLN A 199 25.61 5.86 20.94
C GLN A 199 25.35 5.06 19.67
N ILE A 200 26.13 5.32 18.62
CA ILE A 200 25.98 4.70 17.31
C ILE A 200 27.20 3.84 17.06
N ASP A 201 26.97 2.55 16.87
CA ASP A 201 27.98 1.60 16.43
C ASP A 201 27.77 1.32 14.94
N ILE A 202 28.52 2.04 14.09
CA ILE A 202 28.39 1.96 12.63
C ILE A 202 28.85 0.58 12.14
N ASP A 203 29.86 -0.02 12.77
CA ASP A 203 30.42 -1.31 12.34
C ASP A 203 29.45 -2.45 12.61
N LYS A 204 28.72 -2.38 13.72
CA LYS A 204 27.67 -3.35 14.05
C LYS A 204 26.31 -2.98 13.48
N GLY A 205 26.14 -1.80 12.89
CA GLY A 205 24.86 -1.30 12.43
C GLY A 205 23.83 -1.17 13.55
N GLN A 206 24.26 -0.74 14.73
CA GLN A 206 23.43 -0.64 15.93
C GLN A 206 23.37 0.78 16.46
N LEU A 207 22.15 1.21 16.81
CA LEU A 207 21.93 2.42 17.59
C LEU A 207 21.59 2.00 19.02
N GLN A 208 22.35 2.49 19.97
CA GLN A 208 22.18 2.19 21.39
C GLN A 208 21.70 3.46 22.10
N LEU A 209 20.57 3.36 22.77
CA LEU A 209 20.07 4.41 23.66
C LEU A 209 20.35 3.96 25.11
N LYS A 210 21.26 4.67 25.77
CA LYS A 210 21.49 4.50 27.21
C LYS A 210 20.55 5.45 27.94
N LEU A 211 19.49 4.90 28.50
CA LEU A 211 18.47 5.65 29.21
C LEU A 211 18.94 5.94 30.64
N GLN A 212 18.70 7.17 31.11
CA GLN A 212 18.94 7.60 32.48
C GLN A 212 17.64 8.09 33.09
N ASP A 213 17.41 7.78 34.36
CA ASP A 213 16.19 8.09 35.10
C ASP A 213 14.92 7.73 34.31
N ALA A 214 14.81 6.44 34.01
CA ALA A 214 13.75 5.93 33.20
C ALA A 214 12.64 5.30 34.05
N THR A 215 11.41 5.59 33.67
CA THR A 215 10.21 4.95 34.20
C THR A 215 9.65 4.02 33.13
N ILE A 216 9.56 2.73 33.50
CA ILE A 216 8.94 1.72 32.65
C ILE A 216 7.52 1.48 33.19
N GLU A 217 6.55 1.62 32.30
CA GLU A 217 5.16 1.34 32.61
C GLU A 217 4.72 0.10 31.81
N THR A 218 4.36 -0.95 32.54
CA THR A 218 3.79 -2.17 32.00
C THR A 218 2.27 -2.15 32.14
N VAL A 219 1.56 -2.45 31.05
CA VAL A 219 0.11 -2.58 31.07
C VAL A 219 -0.24 -4.07 31.01
N GLY A 220 -0.60 -4.63 32.17
CA GLY A 220 -1.03 -6.03 32.26
C GLY A 220 -2.31 -6.33 31.47
N LYS A 221 -2.57 -7.61 31.21
CA LYS A 221 -3.82 -8.06 30.55
C LYS A 221 -5.09 -7.57 31.27
N ASP A 222 -4.96 -7.25 32.54
CA ASP A 222 -6.04 -6.74 33.41
C ASP A 222 -6.20 -5.20 33.28
N GLY A 223 -5.42 -4.55 32.41
CA GLY A 223 -5.43 -3.09 32.24
C GLY A 223 -4.79 -2.33 33.40
N ILE A 224 -4.09 -3.01 34.31
CA ILE A 224 -3.41 -2.37 35.45
C ILE A 224 -2.05 -1.84 34.99
N HIS A 225 -1.84 -0.54 35.22
CA HIS A 225 -0.59 0.14 34.96
C HIS A 225 0.34 0.01 36.15
N THR A 226 1.51 -0.61 35.96
CA THR A 226 2.52 -0.76 37.02
C THR A 226 3.77 0.03 36.61
N PRO A 227 3.99 1.24 37.17
CA PRO A 227 5.20 2.00 36.91
C PRO A 227 6.36 1.50 37.76
N VAL A 228 7.52 1.29 37.14
CA VAL A 228 8.78 0.96 37.78
C VAL A 228 9.82 1.99 37.36
N THR A 229 10.35 2.73 38.33
CA THR A 229 11.42 3.71 38.05
C THR A 229 12.77 3.06 38.31
N VAL A 230 13.67 3.20 37.33
CA VAL A 230 15.03 2.62 37.37
C VAL A 230 16.02 3.71 36.97
N SER A 231 17.05 3.93 37.79
CA SER A 231 18.04 5.00 37.54
C SER A 231 18.92 4.73 36.31
N ALA A 232 19.13 3.45 35.95
CA ALA A 232 19.82 3.07 34.73
C ALA A 232 19.24 1.77 34.17
N ILE A 233 18.97 1.74 32.89
CA ILE A 233 18.49 0.56 32.16
C ILE A 233 19.60 0.08 31.21
N ASN A 234 19.63 -1.22 30.93
CA ASN A 234 20.44 -1.76 29.84
C ASN A 234 20.14 -0.99 28.55
N PRO A 235 21.17 -0.67 27.76
CA PRO A 235 20.95 0.14 26.56
C PRO A 235 19.89 -0.49 25.66
N VAL A 236 18.91 0.30 25.26
CA VAL A 236 17.93 -0.12 24.25
C VAL A 236 18.66 -0.13 22.92
N ILE A 237 18.81 -1.31 22.35
CA ILE A 237 19.58 -1.53 21.13
C ILE A 237 18.57 -1.61 19.96
N PHE A 238 18.75 -0.75 18.97
CA PHE A 238 18.06 -0.82 17.69
C PHE A 238 19.05 -1.32 16.65
N ASP A 239 18.76 -2.43 16.05
CA ASP A 239 19.63 -3.08 15.08
C ASP A 239 19.24 -2.65 13.67
N PHE A 240 20.13 -1.91 12.98
CA PHE A 240 19.99 -1.57 11.56
C PHE A 240 20.84 -2.48 10.68
N SER A 241 21.48 -3.49 11.25
CA SER A 241 22.30 -4.38 10.46
C SER A 241 21.42 -5.12 9.45
N LEU A 242 21.78 -5.00 8.17
CA LEU A 242 21.13 -5.74 7.09
C LEU A 242 21.26 -7.26 7.25
N GLU A 243 22.16 -7.71 8.15
CA GLU A 243 22.55 -9.11 8.30
C GLU A 243 21.78 -9.87 9.39
N LYS A 244 21.24 -9.21 10.42
CA LYS A 244 20.54 -9.91 11.50
C LYS A 244 19.02 -9.85 11.32
N LYS A 245 18.47 -11.01 10.95
CA LYS A 245 17.06 -11.32 10.84
C LYS A 245 16.28 -10.25 10.05
N LYS A 246 16.42 -10.30 8.71
CA LYS A 246 15.28 -9.94 7.88
C LYS A 246 14.05 -10.56 8.54
N ARG A 247 13.25 -9.79 9.28
CA ARG A 247 11.83 -10.12 9.39
C ARG A 247 11.33 -10.12 7.96
N ILE A 248 11.26 -11.30 7.40
CA ILE A 248 10.94 -11.53 6.00
C ILE A 248 9.45 -11.24 5.91
N LYS A 249 9.12 -9.96 5.60
CA LYS A 249 7.72 -9.61 5.35
C LYS A 249 7.32 -10.18 4.01
N ALA A 250 6.28 -10.97 3.99
CA ALA A 250 5.72 -11.56 2.77
C ALA A 250 5.50 -10.52 1.65
N SER A 251 5.21 -9.27 2.02
CA SER A 251 4.98 -8.17 1.08
C SER A 251 6.23 -7.68 0.34
N TRP A 252 7.45 -8.01 0.79
CA TRP A 252 8.71 -7.63 0.16
C TRP A 252 9.31 -8.72 -0.73
N MET A 253 8.78 -9.92 -0.65
CA MET A 253 9.24 -11.08 -1.42
C MET A 253 8.45 -11.21 -2.71
N THR A 254 9.11 -11.62 -3.78
CA THR A 254 8.43 -12.06 -4.99
C THR A 254 7.67 -13.37 -4.74
N ASN A 255 6.73 -13.73 -5.59
CA ASN A 255 6.02 -14.99 -5.43
C ASN A 255 6.95 -16.22 -5.51
N ALA A 256 8.04 -16.14 -6.29
CA ALA A 256 9.05 -17.19 -6.37
C ALA A 256 9.84 -17.33 -5.06
N GLU A 257 10.26 -16.20 -4.48
CA GLU A 257 10.94 -16.19 -3.19
C GLU A 257 10.04 -16.68 -2.04
N ILE A 258 8.75 -16.32 -2.05
CA ILE A 258 7.78 -16.86 -1.09
C ILE A 258 7.68 -18.38 -1.23
N ALA A 259 7.55 -18.89 -2.44
CA ALA A 259 7.46 -20.35 -2.68
C ALA A 259 8.73 -21.06 -2.21
N GLN A 260 9.90 -20.51 -2.50
CA GLN A 260 11.18 -21.06 -2.05
C GLN A 260 11.29 -21.01 -0.53
N HIS A 261 10.96 -19.88 0.09
CA HIS A 261 11.01 -19.71 1.54
C HIS A 261 10.13 -20.72 2.28
N LEU A 262 8.94 -21.01 1.76
CA LEU A 262 8.05 -22.02 2.31
C LEU A 262 8.60 -23.45 2.15
N GLN A 263 9.37 -23.73 1.08
CA GLN A 263 10.03 -25.01 0.87
C GLN A 263 11.24 -25.19 1.80
N ASP A 264 12.04 -24.12 1.97
CA ASP A 264 13.27 -24.16 2.79
C ASP A 264 12.97 -24.21 4.30
N ASN A 265 11.76 -23.84 4.72
CA ASN A 265 11.33 -23.77 6.12
C ASN A 265 9.99 -24.52 6.33
N PRO A 266 9.98 -25.87 6.31
CA PRO A 266 8.76 -26.64 6.47
C PRO A 266 8.16 -26.56 7.88
N ASP A 267 8.97 -26.18 8.87
CA ASP A 267 8.58 -26.07 10.29
C ASP A 267 8.02 -24.68 10.68
N LEU A 268 7.68 -23.85 9.69
CA LEU A 268 7.06 -22.55 9.96
C LEU A 268 5.70 -22.73 10.63
N GLU A 269 5.40 -21.84 11.58
CA GLU A 269 4.09 -21.75 12.21
C GLU A 269 2.98 -21.65 11.16
N PRO A 270 1.86 -22.38 11.33
CA PRO A 270 0.76 -22.39 10.36
C PRO A 270 0.23 -20.99 10.01
N GLU A 271 0.28 -20.06 10.97
CA GLU A 271 -0.12 -18.67 10.80
C GLU A 271 0.77 -17.95 9.77
N LYS A 272 2.09 -18.09 9.89
CA LYS A 272 3.04 -17.50 8.93
C LYS A 272 2.89 -18.09 7.52
N VAL A 273 2.68 -19.41 7.44
CA VAL A 273 2.39 -20.06 6.16
C VAL A 273 1.14 -19.46 5.52
N THR A 274 0.11 -19.20 6.32
CA THR A 274 -1.15 -18.59 5.86
C THR A 274 -0.93 -17.14 5.42
N GLU A 275 -0.16 -16.34 6.16
CA GLU A 275 0.23 -14.97 5.79
C GLU A 275 0.91 -14.93 4.41
N PHE A 276 1.90 -15.82 4.16
CA PHE A 276 2.59 -15.90 2.87
C PHE A 276 1.64 -16.28 1.72
N LYS A 277 0.73 -17.23 1.94
CA LYS A 277 -0.27 -17.63 0.94
C LYS A 277 -1.28 -16.52 0.68
N ASN A 278 -1.73 -15.83 1.70
CA ASN A 278 -2.64 -14.69 1.60
C ASN A 278 -2.01 -13.56 0.78
N GLN A 279 -0.71 -13.29 0.94
CA GLN A 279 -0.01 -12.31 0.12
C GLN A 279 -0.02 -12.64 -1.37
N ILE A 280 0.16 -13.93 -1.75
CA ILE A 280 0.06 -14.37 -3.14
C ILE A 280 -1.37 -14.17 -3.66
N THR A 281 -2.36 -14.56 -2.86
CA THR A 281 -3.79 -14.41 -3.19
C THR A 281 -4.18 -12.95 -3.38
N HIS A 282 -3.74 -12.07 -2.49
CA HIS A 282 -3.92 -10.62 -2.59
C HIS A 282 -3.42 -10.08 -3.94
N ARG A 283 -2.18 -10.43 -4.33
CA ARG A 283 -1.58 -9.99 -5.61
C ARG A 283 -2.37 -10.49 -6.82
N GLN A 284 -2.81 -11.74 -6.80
CA GLN A 284 -3.59 -12.33 -7.90
C GLN A 284 -4.96 -11.64 -8.03
N SER A 285 -5.69 -11.54 -6.94
CA SER A 285 -7.02 -10.93 -6.92
C SER A 285 -6.97 -9.45 -7.33
N TYR A 286 -6.06 -8.69 -6.73
CA TYR A 286 -5.94 -7.25 -6.99
C TYR A 286 -5.56 -6.94 -8.44
N SER A 287 -4.74 -7.79 -9.06
CA SER A 287 -4.33 -7.63 -10.46
C SER A 287 -5.49 -7.76 -11.47
N LEU A 288 -6.57 -8.44 -11.08
CA LEU A 288 -7.78 -8.57 -11.89
C LEU A 288 -8.75 -7.37 -11.78
N ALA A 289 -8.44 -6.40 -10.94
CA ALA A 289 -9.30 -5.23 -10.70
C ALA A 289 -9.69 -4.51 -11.99
N CYS A 290 -8.77 -4.37 -12.97
CA CYS A 290 -9.10 -3.71 -14.24
C CYS A 290 -10.22 -4.45 -14.99
N ILE A 291 -10.24 -5.78 -14.98
CA ILE A 291 -11.31 -6.57 -15.62
C ILE A 291 -12.62 -6.39 -14.86
N ALA A 292 -12.59 -6.46 -13.54
CA ALA A 292 -13.74 -6.21 -12.68
C ALA A 292 -14.32 -4.81 -12.91
N PHE A 293 -13.46 -3.80 -13.02
CA PHE A 293 -13.84 -2.41 -13.27
C PHE A 293 -14.36 -2.17 -14.68
N ALA A 294 -13.88 -2.88 -15.70
CA ALA A 294 -14.46 -2.85 -17.04
C ALA A 294 -15.91 -3.36 -17.05
N LEU A 295 -16.16 -4.47 -16.34
CA LEU A 295 -17.49 -5.10 -16.28
C LEU A 295 -18.53 -4.18 -15.65
N VAL A 296 -18.16 -3.43 -14.62
CA VAL A 296 -19.08 -2.54 -13.91
C VAL A 296 -19.07 -1.13 -14.51
N GLY A 297 -17.91 -0.63 -14.88
CA GLY A 297 -17.69 0.75 -15.35
C GLY A 297 -18.40 1.07 -16.66
N VAL A 298 -18.40 0.14 -17.63
CA VAL A 298 -19.05 0.34 -18.93
C VAL A 298 -20.57 0.59 -18.77
N PRO A 299 -21.37 -0.32 -18.17
CA PRO A 299 -22.80 -0.10 -18.06
C PRO A 299 -23.18 1.03 -17.12
N LEU A 300 -22.40 1.28 -16.06
CA LEU A 300 -22.65 2.40 -15.15
C LEU A 300 -22.32 3.74 -15.81
N GLY A 301 -21.20 3.85 -16.54
CA GLY A 301 -20.84 5.03 -17.31
C GLY A 301 -21.95 5.41 -18.31
N MET A 302 -22.53 4.41 -19.00
CA MET A 302 -23.66 4.64 -19.90
C MET A 302 -24.92 5.10 -19.19
N SER A 303 -25.13 4.71 -17.94
CA SER A 303 -26.34 5.04 -17.14
C SER A 303 -26.21 6.37 -16.41
N ALA A 304 -25.02 6.96 -16.34
CA ALA A 304 -24.80 8.27 -15.73
C ALA A 304 -25.65 9.33 -16.46
N ARG A 305 -26.41 10.10 -15.69
CA ARG A 305 -27.37 11.06 -16.25
C ARG A 305 -26.67 12.08 -17.13
N ARG A 306 -27.31 12.38 -18.29
CA ARG A 306 -26.85 13.23 -19.41
C ARG A 306 -26.32 14.63 -19.05
N LYS A 307 -26.46 15.12 -17.82
CA LYS A 307 -26.12 16.52 -17.47
C LYS A 307 -24.90 16.75 -16.62
N GLU A 308 -24.33 15.70 -16.00
CA GLU A 308 -23.22 15.90 -15.07
C GLU A 308 -22.10 14.87 -15.32
N SER A 309 -21.08 15.29 -16.05
CA SER A 309 -19.83 14.54 -16.23
C SER A 309 -19.16 14.18 -14.89
N SER A 310 -19.39 14.98 -13.85
CA SER A 310 -18.87 14.77 -12.49
C SER A 310 -19.51 13.58 -11.76
N SER A 311 -20.75 13.22 -12.06
CA SER A 311 -21.44 12.11 -11.40
C SER A 311 -20.81 10.74 -11.71
N GLY A 312 -20.30 10.55 -12.92
CA GLY A 312 -19.57 9.35 -13.32
C GLY A 312 -18.24 9.23 -12.57
N PHE A 313 -17.53 10.33 -12.42
CA PHE A 313 -16.27 10.37 -11.65
C PHE A 313 -16.52 10.08 -10.15
N ALA A 314 -17.50 10.75 -9.54
CA ALA A 314 -17.85 10.49 -8.14
C ALA A 314 -18.24 9.02 -7.89
N LEU A 315 -19.04 8.43 -8.80
CA LEU A 315 -19.41 7.03 -8.70
C LEU A 315 -18.20 6.10 -8.86
N SER A 316 -17.22 6.44 -9.72
CA SER A 316 -15.98 5.66 -9.84
C SER A 316 -15.17 5.65 -8.56
N LEU A 317 -15.12 6.78 -7.84
CA LEU A 317 -14.45 6.85 -6.54
C LEU A 317 -15.14 5.96 -5.51
N VAL A 318 -16.47 5.97 -5.43
CA VAL A 318 -17.22 5.13 -4.48
C VAL A 318 -16.97 3.63 -4.77
N ILE A 319 -17.04 3.23 -6.04
CA ILE A 319 -16.81 1.82 -6.44
C ILE A 319 -15.36 1.42 -6.17
N GLY A 320 -14.41 2.27 -6.55
CA GLY A 320 -12.99 2.01 -6.33
C GLY A 320 -12.65 1.92 -4.85
N LEU A 321 -13.17 2.86 -4.04
CA LEU A 321 -12.98 2.83 -2.58
C LEU A 321 -13.60 1.58 -1.96
N GLY A 322 -14.84 1.22 -2.37
CA GLY A 322 -15.48 0.00 -1.91
C GLY A 322 -14.66 -1.25 -2.24
N TYR A 323 -14.12 -1.35 -3.46
CA TYR A 323 -13.22 -2.43 -3.85
C TYR A 323 -11.98 -2.50 -2.93
N PHE A 324 -11.36 -1.36 -2.66
CA PHE A 324 -10.17 -1.27 -1.83
C PHE A 324 -10.43 -1.62 -0.36
N LEU A 325 -11.61 -1.24 0.17
CA LEU A 325 -11.99 -1.58 1.54
C LEU A 325 -12.04 -3.09 1.79
N PHE A 326 -12.50 -3.89 0.82
CA PHE A 326 -12.45 -5.35 0.95
C PHE A 326 -11.03 -5.87 1.13
N HIS A 327 -10.06 -5.30 0.42
CA HIS A 327 -8.65 -5.68 0.55
C HIS A 327 -8.08 -5.25 1.92
N ILE A 328 -8.42 -4.04 2.40
CA ILE A 328 -8.01 -3.59 3.74
C ILE A 328 -8.59 -4.51 4.82
N PHE A 329 -9.88 -4.86 4.73
CA PHE A 329 -10.49 -5.78 5.69
C PHE A 329 -9.86 -7.17 5.64
N ALA A 330 -9.52 -7.67 4.43
CA ALA A 330 -8.85 -8.96 4.29
C ALA A 330 -7.44 -8.94 4.93
N ASP A 331 -6.73 -7.80 4.84
CA ASP A 331 -5.40 -7.62 5.46
C ASP A 331 -5.47 -7.55 7.00
N GLN A 332 -6.64 -7.25 7.58
CA GLN A 332 -6.86 -7.19 9.04
C GLN A 332 -7.37 -8.52 9.62
N VAL A 333 -7.70 -9.48 8.77
CA VAL A 333 -8.17 -10.79 9.23
C VAL A 333 -6.99 -11.63 9.68
N ASP A 334 -7.05 -12.09 10.92
CA ASP A 334 -6.01 -12.95 11.50
C ASP A 334 -5.83 -14.25 10.71
N ALA A 335 -4.59 -14.71 10.68
CA ALA A 335 -4.22 -15.93 9.97
C ALA A 335 -4.95 -17.18 10.52
N GLU A 336 -5.36 -17.15 11.77
CA GLU A 336 -6.17 -18.21 12.42
C GLU A 336 -7.56 -18.38 11.81
N SER A 337 -8.11 -17.33 11.18
CA SER A 337 -9.46 -17.34 10.59
C SER A 337 -9.57 -18.20 9.31
N GLY A 338 -8.59 -19.02 9.00
CA GLY A 338 -8.61 -19.98 7.89
C GLY A 338 -8.72 -19.32 6.52
N ASN A 339 -9.75 -19.70 5.74
CA ASN A 339 -9.92 -19.22 4.36
C ASN A 339 -10.64 -17.87 4.25
N LEU A 340 -10.99 -17.20 5.36
CA LEU A 340 -11.78 -15.97 5.35
C LEU A 340 -11.07 -14.86 4.60
N ALA A 341 -9.78 -14.66 4.83
CA ALA A 341 -8.98 -13.67 4.11
C ALA A 341 -8.99 -13.92 2.60
N THR A 342 -8.81 -15.16 2.17
CA THR A 342 -8.88 -15.57 0.76
C THR A 342 -10.24 -15.23 0.14
N ILE A 343 -11.34 -15.51 0.86
CA ILE A 343 -12.70 -15.18 0.41
C ILE A 343 -12.86 -13.67 0.25
N LEU A 344 -12.41 -12.89 1.24
CA LEU A 344 -12.50 -11.43 1.21
C LEU A 344 -11.68 -10.82 0.06
N TYR A 345 -10.49 -11.34 -0.26
CA TYR A 345 -9.72 -10.87 -1.42
C TYR A 345 -10.43 -11.12 -2.75
N TRP A 346 -11.10 -12.26 -2.94
CA TRP A 346 -11.79 -12.58 -4.17
C TRP A 346 -13.19 -11.97 -4.27
N MET A 347 -13.83 -11.66 -3.13
CA MET A 347 -15.19 -11.17 -3.05
C MET A 347 -15.49 -9.96 -3.95
N PRO A 348 -14.65 -8.89 -3.99
CA PRO A 348 -14.93 -7.74 -4.84
C PRO A 348 -14.92 -8.09 -6.34
N ASN A 349 -14.07 -9.02 -6.78
CA ASN A 349 -14.05 -9.50 -8.18
C ASN A 349 -15.33 -10.28 -8.51
N VAL A 350 -15.77 -11.15 -7.62
CA VAL A 350 -17.01 -11.93 -7.80
C VAL A 350 -18.23 -11.01 -7.83
N LEU A 351 -18.31 -10.05 -6.89
CA LEU A 351 -19.38 -9.06 -6.86
C LEU A 351 -19.40 -8.20 -8.13
N ALA A 352 -18.24 -7.75 -8.59
CA ALA A 352 -18.12 -6.99 -9.83
C ALA A 352 -18.54 -7.82 -11.05
N LEU A 353 -18.22 -9.11 -11.10
CA LEU A 353 -18.64 -10.02 -12.16
C LEU A 353 -20.16 -10.17 -12.18
N LEU A 354 -20.78 -10.48 -11.03
CA LEU A 354 -22.23 -10.66 -10.92
C LEU A 354 -22.99 -9.38 -11.26
N LEU A 355 -22.55 -8.26 -10.66
CA LEU A 355 -23.13 -6.95 -10.91
C LEU A 355 -22.95 -6.53 -12.38
N GLY A 356 -21.77 -6.73 -12.94
CA GLY A 356 -21.47 -6.43 -14.32
C GLY A 356 -22.37 -7.21 -15.29
N ILE A 357 -22.50 -8.52 -15.11
CA ILE A 357 -23.39 -9.35 -15.93
C ILE A 357 -24.85 -8.87 -15.82
N TYR A 358 -25.32 -8.58 -14.61
CA TYR A 358 -26.66 -8.04 -14.39
C TYR A 358 -26.88 -6.71 -15.14
N LEU A 359 -25.94 -5.77 -14.98
CA LEU A 359 -26.03 -4.45 -15.61
C LEU A 359 -25.94 -4.52 -17.13
N PHE A 360 -25.06 -5.37 -17.71
CA PHE A 360 -24.99 -5.60 -19.15
C PHE A 360 -26.29 -6.21 -19.71
N ARG A 361 -26.89 -7.18 -19.01
CA ARG A 361 -28.18 -7.74 -19.41
C ARG A 361 -29.29 -6.69 -19.39
N ARG A 362 -29.32 -5.83 -18.37
CA ARG A 362 -30.25 -4.73 -18.25
C ARG A 362 -30.06 -3.68 -19.36
N ALA A 363 -28.81 -3.30 -19.63
CA ALA A 363 -28.46 -2.33 -20.66
C ALA A 363 -28.72 -2.84 -22.09
N ARG A 364 -28.73 -4.16 -22.33
CA ARG A 364 -29.08 -4.76 -23.62
C ARG A 364 -30.57 -4.69 -23.90
N ARG A 365 -31.41 -4.68 -22.87
CA ARG A 365 -32.87 -4.65 -23.00
C ARG A 365 -33.43 -3.24 -23.20
N ARG A 366 -32.64 -2.21 -22.95
CA ARG A 366 -32.91 -0.80 -23.18
C ARG A 366 -32.27 -0.33 -24.48
#